data_6b592b2c83b2d37ffbaa1a270204b6dc
#
_entry.id   6b592b2c83b2d37ffbaa1a270204b6dc
#
_cell.length_a   1.000
_cell.length_b   1.000
_cell.length_c   1.000
_cell.angle_alpha   90.00
_cell.angle_beta   90.00
_cell.angle_gamma   90.00
#
_symmetry.space_group_name_H-M   'P 1'
#
loop_
_entity.id
_entity.type
_entity.pdbx_description
1 polymer ?
#
loop_
_entity_poly.entity_id
_entity_poly.type
_entity_poly.pdbx_seq_one_letter_code
_entity_poly.pdbx_strand_id
1 'polypeptide(L)'
;MVRLLTMLLISMVVSGYYFPFSFSVLPQLNTKMALAMLGIALVAYQGFQKHRITFSRDLLGAIVFAFIFSFICFVAADYNHTDDYSYVTYFVSFFTWLGGAYVVCYVIRAFHGKATLNLLIAYSAFVCVSQCILAILIDRFSAFRALVDTYISQGQEFFQEVGRLYGIGAALDPAGVRFSIVLLLIVYLLCEDEGVKQVRWKTFACLFAFFVIAVIGNMISRTTSVGLFLGIVYLICSTGIFRLVIKGRYIRLYSILGGMLIVFTM
;
A
#
# COMPACT_ATOMS: atom_id res chain seq x y z
N MET A 1 23.71 -14.02 4.31
CA MET A 1 23.41 -13.81 2.89
C MET A 1 22.04 -14.34 2.51
N VAL A 2 21.67 -15.61 2.78
CA VAL A 2 20.36 -16.19 2.44
C VAL A 2 19.17 -15.38 2.99
N ARG A 3 19.20 -14.98 4.27
CA ARG A 3 18.10 -14.18 4.88
C ARG A 3 17.86 -12.84 4.18
N LEU A 4 18.92 -12.15 3.76
CA LEU A 4 18.80 -10.87 3.06
C LEU A 4 18.17 -11.07 1.67
N LEU A 5 18.61 -12.08 0.93
CA LEU A 5 18.06 -12.42 -0.38
C LEU A 5 16.56 -12.76 -0.28
N THR A 6 16.20 -13.54 0.74
CA THR A 6 14.80 -13.88 1.02
C THR A 6 13.94 -12.64 1.31
N MET A 7 14.47 -11.72 2.14
CA MET A 7 13.75 -10.47 2.46
C MET A 7 13.56 -9.60 1.20
N LEU A 8 14.59 -9.50 0.36
CA LEU A 8 14.50 -8.76 -0.91
C LEU A 8 13.47 -9.39 -1.86
N LEU A 9 13.46 -10.72 -1.97
CA LEU A 9 12.53 -11.45 -2.83
C LEU A 9 11.07 -11.23 -2.39
N ILE A 10 10.79 -11.35 -1.08
CA ILE A 10 9.47 -11.06 -0.53
C ILE A 10 9.09 -9.59 -0.81
N SER A 11 10.02 -8.65 -0.58
CA SER A 11 9.78 -7.24 -0.81
C SER A 11 9.49 -6.92 -2.28
N MET A 12 10.12 -7.60 -3.23
CA MET A 12 9.81 -7.47 -4.66
C MET A 12 8.39 -7.93 -4.99
N VAL A 13 7.95 -9.05 -4.42
CA VAL A 13 6.58 -9.55 -4.59
C VAL A 13 5.56 -8.58 -3.97
N VAL A 14 5.83 -8.11 -2.76
CA VAL A 14 4.97 -7.11 -2.08
C VAL A 14 4.95 -5.79 -2.87
N SER A 15 6.09 -5.34 -3.40
CA SER A 15 6.17 -4.14 -4.23
C SER A 15 5.37 -4.27 -5.51
N GLY A 16 5.51 -5.38 -6.24
CA GLY A 16 4.76 -5.63 -7.48
C GLY A 16 3.25 -5.74 -7.28
N TYR A 17 2.81 -6.16 -6.09
CA TYR A 17 1.41 -6.16 -5.68
C TYR A 17 0.93 -4.77 -5.26
N TYR A 18 1.71 -4.10 -4.40
CA TYR A 18 1.33 -2.85 -3.76
C TYR A 18 1.48 -1.66 -4.71
N PHE A 19 2.51 -1.65 -5.55
CA PHE A 19 2.79 -0.63 -6.56
C PHE A 19 2.92 -1.30 -7.93
N PRO A 20 1.78 -1.65 -8.55
CA PRO A 20 1.79 -2.33 -9.85
C PRO A 20 2.32 -1.40 -10.94
N PHE A 21 3.17 -1.96 -11.77
CA PHE A 21 3.69 -1.33 -12.99
C PHE A 21 3.66 -2.31 -14.15
N SER A 22 3.72 -1.80 -15.36
CA SER A 22 3.83 -2.59 -16.58
C SER A 22 5.22 -2.40 -17.20
N PHE A 23 5.73 -3.45 -17.84
CA PHE A 23 6.93 -3.32 -18.65
C PHE A 23 6.58 -2.74 -20.03
N SER A 24 7.45 -1.91 -20.60
CA SER A 24 7.25 -1.31 -21.93
C SER A 24 7.08 -2.37 -23.04
N VAL A 25 7.66 -3.56 -22.85
CA VAL A 25 7.49 -4.72 -23.76
C VAL A 25 6.09 -5.33 -23.70
N LEU A 26 5.42 -5.26 -22.54
CA LEU A 26 4.08 -5.83 -22.29
C LEU A 26 3.21 -4.84 -21.51
N PRO A 27 2.82 -3.71 -22.11
CA PRO A 27 2.12 -2.63 -21.40
C PRO A 27 0.73 -3.03 -20.90
N GLN A 28 0.12 -4.03 -21.50
CA GLN A 28 -1.22 -4.53 -21.12
C GLN A 28 -1.20 -5.39 -19.85
N LEU A 29 -0.04 -5.97 -19.48
CA LEU A 29 0.10 -6.86 -18.32
C LEU A 29 0.88 -6.16 -17.22
N ASN A 30 0.19 -5.74 -16.17
CA ASN A 30 0.86 -5.20 -14.99
C ASN A 30 1.25 -6.31 -13.99
N THR A 31 2.21 -5.99 -13.12
CA THR A 31 2.72 -6.93 -12.09
C THR A 31 1.62 -7.48 -11.19
N LYS A 32 0.58 -6.69 -10.87
CA LYS A 32 -0.55 -7.14 -10.07
C LYS A 32 -1.37 -8.22 -10.78
N MET A 33 -1.61 -8.07 -12.09
CA MET A 33 -2.31 -9.08 -12.89
C MET A 33 -1.50 -10.38 -12.98
N ALA A 34 -0.19 -10.28 -13.17
CA ALA A 34 0.69 -11.45 -13.17
C ALA A 34 0.63 -12.19 -11.82
N LEU A 35 0.70 -11.46 -10.71
CA LEU A 35 0.54 -12.04 -9.37
C LEU A 35 -0.86 -12.64 -9.16
N ALA A 36 -1.91 -12.02 -9.68
CA ALA A 36 -3.26 -12.56 -9.59
C ALA A 36 -3.41 -13.90 -10.32
N MET A 37 -2.87 -14.00 -11.53
CA MET A 37 -2.84 -15.27 -12.28
C MET A 37 -2.10 -16.36 -11.52
N LEU A 38 -0.93 -16.04 -10.96
CA LEU A 38 -0.18 -16.97 -10.10
C LEU A 38 -1.00 -17.36 -8.85
N GLY A 39 -1.70 -16.44 -8.24
CA GLY A 39 -2.54 -16.70 -7.07
C GLY A 39 -3.69 -17.66 -7.37
N ILE A 40 -4.39 -17.43 -8.48
CA ILE A 40 -5.46 -18.32 -8.94
C ILE A 40 -4.91 -19.72 -9.24
N ALA A 41 -3.76 -19.80 -9.95
CA ALA A 41 -3.11 -21.06 -10.23
C ALA A 41 -2.69 -21.82 -8.95
N LEU A 42 -2.14 -21.11 -7.94
CA LEU A 42 -1.79 -21.72 -6.66
C LEU A 42 -3.01 -22.21 -5.87
N VAL A 43 -4.12 -21.46 -5.87
CA VAL A 43 -5.38 -21.91 -5.24
C VAL A 43 -5.93 -23.15 -5.93
N ALA A 44 -5.95 -23.15 -7.26
CA ALA A 44 -6.37 -24.32 -8.06
C ALA A 44 -5.49 -25.54 -7.76
N TYR A 45 -4.16 -25.37 -7.79
CA TYR A 45 -3.21 -26.44 -7.50
C TYR A 45 -3.41 -27.04 -6.10
N GLN A 46 -3.60 -26.20 -5.07
CA GLN A 46 -3.86 -26.65 -3.72
C GLN A 46 -5.23 -27.35 -3.60
N GLY A 47 -6.23 -26.86 -4.35
CA GLY A 47 -7.54 -27.50 -4.42
C GLY A 47 -7.47 -28.90 -5.00
N PHE A 48 -6.69 -29.09 -6.07
CA PHE A 48 -6.44 -30.42 -6.66
C PHE A 48 -5.73 -31.35 -5.69
N GLN A 49 -4.70 -30.88 -4.99
CA GLN A 49 -3.98 -31.72 -4.01
C GLN A 49 -4.83 -32.15 -2.81
N LYS A 50 -5.66 -31.24 -2.32
CA LYS A 50 -6.48 -31.46 -1.10
C LYS A 50 -7.87 -32.03 -1.42
N HIS A 51 -8.21 -32.21 -2.69
CA HIS A 51 -9.55 -32.61 -3.16
C HIS A 51 -10.70 -31.76 -2.61
N ARG A 52 -10.40 -30.56 -2.10
CA ARG A 52 -11.41 -29.61 -1.58
C ARG A 52 -10.85 -28.21 -1.57
N ILE A 53 -11.71 -27.24 -1.93
CA ILE A 53 -11.47 -25.82 -1.75
C ILE A 53 -12.48 -25.32 -0.72
N THR A 54 -11.99 -24.73 0.36
CA THR A 54 -12.85 -24.18 1.42
C THR A 54 -12.82 -22.67 1.35
N PHE A 55 -13.97 -22.04 1.18
CA PHE A 55 -14.13 -20.60 1.27
C PHE A 55 -14.69 -20.22 2.64
N SER A 56 -14.16 -19.17 3.26
CA SER A 56 -14.78 -18.62 4.47
C SER A 56 -16.11 -17.92 4.12
N ARG A 57 -17.03 -17.85 5.10
CA ARG A 57 -18.30 -17.13 4.93
C ARG A 57 -18.08 -15.65 4.60
N ASP A 58 -17.07 -15.03 5.24
CA ASP A 58 -16.72 -13.63 5.02
C ASP A 58 -16.24 -13.38 3.59
N LEU A 59 -15.44 -14.31 3.04
CA LEU A 59 -14.99 -14.24 1.66
C LEU A 59 -16.16 -14.37 0.67
N LEU A 60 -17.08 -15.30 0.93
CA LEU A 60 -18.29 -15.43 0.11
C LEU A 60 -19.14 -14.16 0.18
N GLY A 61 -19.31 -13.57 1.36
CA GLY A 61 -19.97 -12.28 1.53
C GLY A 61 -19.30 -11.19 0.70
N ALA A 62 -17.97 -11.06 0.76
CA ALA A 62 -17.21 -10.09 -0.02
C ALA A 62 -17.38 -10.28 -1.55
N ILE A 63 -17.39 -11.54 -2.02
CA ILE A 63 -17.62 -11.87 -3.43
C ILE A 63 -19.03 -11.40 -3.86
N VAL A 64 -20.05 -11.71 -3.05
CA VAL A 64 -21.44 -11.30 -3.33
C VAL A 64 -21.56 -9.77 -3.37
N PHE A 65 -20.96 -9.05 -2.43
CA PHE A 65 -20.94 -7.59 -2.42
C PHE A 65 -20.23 -7.01 -3.67
N ALA A 66 -19.09 -7.56 -4.04
CA ALA A 66 -18.38 -7.12 -5.25
C ALA A 66 -19.21 -7.34 -6.52
N PHE A 67 -19.93 -8.47 -6.59
CA PHE A 67 -20.85 -8.76 -7.71
C PHE A 67 -22.02 -7.79 -7.74
N ILE A 68 -22.71 -7.58 -6.60
CA ILE A 68 -23.85 -6.65 -6.51
C ILE A 68 -23.42 -5.24 -6.90
N PHE A 69 -22.25 -4.78 -6.41
CA PHE A 69 -21.71 -3.47 -6.76
C PHE A 69 -21.50 -3.32 -8.28
N SER A 70 -20.81 -4.29 -8.90
CA SER A 70 -20.60 -4.27 -10.36
C SER A 70 -21.91 -4.31 -11.13
N PHE A 71 -22.89 -5.09 -10.66
CA PHE A 71 -24.20 -5.17 -11.30
C PHE A 71 -24.97 -3.83 -11.22
N ILE A 72 -24.97 -3.18 -10.04
CA ILE A 72 -25.57 -1.85 -9.88
C ILE A 72 -24.90 -0.83 -10.81
N CYS A 73 -23.55 -0.85 -10.88
CA CYS A 73 -22.82 0.04 -11.79
C CYS A 73 -23.15 -0.22 -13.26
N PHE A 74 -23.34 -1.49 -13.65
CA PHE A 74 -23.76 -1.83 -15.00
C PHE A 74 -25.15 -1.26 -15.33
N VAL A 75 -26.12 -1.48 -14.44
CA VAL A 75 -27.49 -0.93 -14.61
C VAL A 75 -27.47 0.60 -14.66
N ALA A 76 -26.64 1.24 -13.80
CA ALA A 76 -26.52 2.69 -13.79
C ALA A 76 -25.88 3.24 -15.08
N ALA A 77 -24.86 2.56 -15.61
CA ALA A 77 -24.22 2.95 -16.87
C ALA A 77 -25.18 2.84 -18.05
N ASP A 78 -25.92 1.74 -18.13
CA ASP A 78 -26.91 1.49 -19.16
C ASP A 78 -28.06 2.50 -19.07
N TYR A 79 -28.61 2.74 -17.88
CA TYR A 79 -29.70 3.70 -17.65
C TYR A 79 -29.31 5.14 -18.03
N ASN A 80 -28.07 5.56 -17.74
CA ASN A 80 -27.56 6.90 -18.05
C ASN A 80 -26.97 7.01 -19.46
N HIS A 81 -26.98 5.95 -20.26
CA HIS A 81 -26.40 5.90 -21.62
C HIS A 81 -24.95 6.40 -21.64
N THR A 82 -24.12 5.98 -20.65
CA THR A 82 -22.70 6.35 -20.56
C THR A 82 -21.83 5.20 -21.01
N ASP A 83 -20.71 5.53 -21.68
CA ASP A 83 -19.68 4.56 -22.08
C ASP A 83 -18.66 4.26 -20.97
N ASP A 84 -18.83 4.84 -19.78
CA ASP A 84 -17.95 4.61 -18.63
C ASP A 84 -18.32 3.32 -17.89
N TYR A 85 -17.67 2.23 -18.27
CA TYR A 85 -17.78 0.91 -17.63
C TYR A 85 -16.68 0.64 -16.59
N SER A 86 -15.95 1.65 -16.14
CA SER A 86 -14.81 1.49 -15.22
C SER A 86 -15.20 0.76 -13.92
N TYR A 87 -16.35 1.09 -13.36
CA TYR A 87 -16.84 0.47 -12.12
C TYR A 87 -17.56 -0.86 -12.36
N VAL A 88 -18.03 -1.14 -13.56
CA VAL A 88 -18.64 -2.43 -13.93
C VAL A 88 -17.60 -3.55 -13.83
N THR A 89 -16.36 -3.27 -14.15
CA THR A 89 -15.25 -4.23 -14.07
C THR A 89 -14.70 -4.45 -12.65
N TYR A 90 -15.33 -3.85 -11.63
CA TYR A 90 -14.88 -3.95 -10.24
C TYR A 90 -14.82 -5.40 -9.73
N PHE A 91 -15.76 -6.25 -10.15
CA PHE A 91 -15.76 -7.67 -9.81
C PHE A 91 -14.50 -8.38 -10.28
N VAL A 92 -14.03 -8.11 -11.50
CA VAL A 92 -12.77 -8.66 -12.02
C VAL A 92 -11.57 -8.08 -11.26
N SER A 93 -11.62 -6.78 -10.99
CA SER A 93 -10.59 -6.09 -10.19
C SER A 93 -10.48 -6.67 -8.78
N PHE A 94 -11.61 -7.00 -8.15
CA PHE A 94 -11.65 -7.64 -6.84
C PHE A 94 -10.89 -8.99 -6.84
N PHE A 95 -11.13 -9.86 -7.83
CA PHE A 95 -10.38 -11.12 -7.93
C PHE A 95 -8.90 -10.91 -8.23
N THR A 96 -8.58 -9.89 -9.01
CA THR A 96 -7.18 -9.52 -9.28
C THR A 96 -6.47 -9.11 -7.98
N TRP A 97 -7.11 -8.31 -7.13
CA TRP A 97 -6.56 -7.95 -5.83
C TRP A 97 -6.47 -9.16 -4.89
N LEU A 98 -7.49 -9.99 -4.85
CA LEU A 98 -7.53 -11.17 -3.99
C LEU A 98 -6.46 -12.19 -4.36
N GLY A 99 -6.31 -12.49 -5.65
CA GLY A 99 -5.29 -13.43 -6.14
C GLY A 99 -3.88 -12.94 -5.85
N GLY A 100 -3.59 -11.65 -6.07
CA GLY A 100 -2.30 -11.06 -5.74
C GLY A 100 -2.01 -11.07 -4.23
N ALA A 101 -3.01 -10.73 -3.39
CA ALA A 101 -2.89 -10.81 -1.93
C ALA A 101 -2.61 -12.24 -1.45
N TYR A 102 -3.23 -13.23 -2.08
CA TYR A 102 -2.98 -14.63 -1.77
C TYR A 102 -1.52 -15.01 -2.00
N VAL A 103 -0.91 -14.58 -3.13
CA VAL A 103 0.52 -14.83 -3.42
C VAL A 103 1.39 -14.18 -2.36
N VAL A 104 1.14 -12.92 -2.01
CA VAL A 104 1.89 -12.22 -0.96
C VAL A 104 1.86 -13.00 0.36
N CYS A 105 0.67 -13.40 0.82
CA CYS A 105 0.51 -14.18 2.03
C CYS A 105 1.16 -15.56 1.93
N TYR A 106 1.06 -16.20 0.76
CA TYR A 106 1.68 -17.51 0.51
C TYR A 106 3.21 -17.44 0.60
N VAL A 107 3.82 -16.46 -0.06
CA VAL A 107 5.27 -16.26 -0.05
C VAL A 107 5.77 -15.93 1.37
N ILE A 108 5.11 -15.01 2.09
CA ILE A 108 5.48 -14.71 3.47
C ILE A 108 5.38 -15.96 4.35
N ARG A 109 4.33 -16.75 4.20
CA ARG A 109 4.15 -18.00 4.96
C ARG A 109 5.22 -19.04 4.63
N ALA A 110 5.61 -19.17 3.36
CA ALA A 110 6.62 -20.12 2.92
C ALA A 110 7.99 -19.84 3.56
N PHE A 111 8.34 -18.57 3.74
CA PHE A 111 9.65 -18.19 4.29
C PHE A 111 9.67 -17.95 5.80
N HIS A 112 8.56 -17.49 6.39
CA HIS A 112 8.46 -17.18 7.82
C HIS A 112 7.63 -18.19 8.62
N GLY A 113 7.07 -19.22 7.96
CA GLY A 113 6.18 -20.20 8.58
C GLY A 113 4.76 -19.68 8.83
N LYS A 114 4.60 -18.40 9.12
CA LYS A 114 3.31 -17.73 9.36
C LYS A 114 3.24 -16.39 8.66
N ALA A 115 2.11 -16.07 8.06
CA ALA A 115 1.80 -14.72 7.56
C ALA A 115 1.05 -13.97 8.67
N THR A 116 1.76 -13.16 9.45
CA THR A 116 1.17 -12.33 10.50
C THR A 116 0.95 -10.91 9.99
N LEU A 117 -0.02 -10.22 10.59
CA LEU A 117 -0.30 -8.83 10.27
C LEU A 117 0.96 -7.95 10.44
N ASN A 118 1.72 -8.16 11.52
CA ASN A 118 2.94 -7.40 11.81
C ASN A 118 4.01 -7.58 10.73
N LEU A 119 4.18 -8.79 10.18
CA LEU A 119 5.08 -9.03 9.05
C LEU A 119 4.60 -8.34 7.77
N LEU A 120 3.30 -8.40 7.49
CA LEU A 120 2.71 -7.69 6.35
C LEU A 120 2.94 -6.19 6.44
N ILE A 121 2.70 -5.60 7.61
CA ILE A 121 2.94 -4.17 7.84
C ILE A 121 4.42 -3.83 7.68
N ALA A 122 5.31 -4.64 8.24
CA ALA A 122 6.76 -4.41 8.14
C ALA A 122 7.24 -4.44 6.68
N TYR A 123 6.81 -5.40 5.87
CA TYR A 123 7.13 -5.45 4.45
C TYR A 123 6.49 -4.32 3.66
N SER A 124 5.23 -3.96 3.94
CA SER A 124 4.57 -2.83 3.30
C SER A 124 5.26 -1.51 3.63
N ALA A 125 5.64 -1.28 4.89
CA ALA A 125 6.40 -0.11 5.30
C ALA A 125 7.77 -0.04 4.62
N PHE A 126 8.51 -1.15 4.57
CA PHE A 126 9.79 -1.24 3.88
C PHE A 126 9.65 -0.91 2.38
N VAL A 127 8.63 -1.47 1.71
CA VAL A 127 8.36 -1.22 0.30
C VAL A 127 7.97 0.25 0.07
N CYS A 128 7.13 0.85 0.92
CA CYS A 128 6.79 2.27 0.82
C CYS A 128 8.01 3.18 0.99
N VAL A 129 8.88 2.91 1.97
CA VAL A 129 10.15 3.64 2.14
C VAL A 129 11.04 3.47 0.91
N SER A 130 11.16 2.25 0.37
CA SER A 130 11.94 1.99 -0.84
C SER A 130 11.41 2.77 -2.04
N GLN A 131 10.09 2.87 -2.22
CA GLN A 131 9.47 3.67 -3.28
C GLN A 131 9.73 5.17 -3.09
N CYS A 132 9.70 5.67 -1.87
CA CYS A 132 10.07 7.04 -1.56
C CYS A 132 11.53 7.34 -1.94
N ILE A 133 12.45 6.42 -1.64
CA ILE A 133 13.87 6.55 -2.01
C ILE A 133 14.03 6.49 -3.53
N LEU A 134 13.37 5.55 -4.19
CA LEU A 134 13.38 5.44 -5.66
C LEU A 134 12.84 6.69 -6.33
N ALA A 135 11.79 7.32 -5.80
CA ALA A 135 11.25 8.56 -6.33
C ALA A 135 12.27 9.70 -6.27
N ILE A 136 13.03 9.83 -5.18
CA ILE A 136 14.13 10.80 -5.08
C ILE A 136 15.25 10.48 -6.08
N LEU A 137 15.61 9.20 -6.22
CA LEU A 137 16.66 8.79 -7.16
C LEU A 137 16.26 9.08 -8.60
N ILE A 138 15.01 8.81 -8.97
CA ILE A 138 14.46 9.13 -10.30
C ILE A 138 14.49 10.64 -10.54
N ASP A 139 14.17 11.45 -9.54
CA ASP A 139 14.17 12.90 -9.64
C ASP A 139 15.58 13.47 -9.78
N ARG A 140 16.53 12.98 -9.01
CA ARG A 140 17.90 13.53 -8.91
C ARG A 140 18.85 13.04 -10.00
N PHE A 141 18.67 11.83 -10.50
CA PHE A 141 19.58 11.21 -11.46
C PHE A 141 18.91 11.00 -12.82
N SER A 142 19.24 11.86 -13.80
CA SER A 142 18.67 11.80 -15.15
C SER A 142 18.93 10.45 -15.85
N ALA A 143 20.09 9.85 -15.66
CA ALA A 143 20.42 8.55 -16.23
C ALA A 143 19.53 7.43 -15.64
N PHE A 144 19.24 7.48 -14.33
CA PHE A 144 18.34 6.52 -13.68
C PHE A 144 16.89 6.74 -14.11
N ARG A 145 16.47 7.99 -14.24
CA ARG A 145 15.16 8.36 -14.82
C ARG A 145 15.00 7.78 -16.23
N ALA A 146 15.96 8.02 -17.13
CA ALA A 146 15.93 7.52 -18.50
C ALA A 146 15.82 5.99 -18.54
N LEU A 147 16.54 5.28 -17.66
CA LEU A 147 16.45 3.83 -17.55
C LEU A 147 15.04 3.39 -17.13
N VAL A 148 14.47 3.98 -16.08
CA VAL A 148 13.11 3.66 -15.61
C VAL A 148 12.08 3.95 -16.71
N ASP A 149 12.15 5.11 -17.35
CA ASP A 149 11.19 5.54 -18.38
C ASP A 149 11.27 4.69 -19.65
N THR A 150 12.44 4.11 -19.96
CA THR A 150 12.61 3.21 -21.11
C THR A 150 11.96 1.83 -20.89
N TYR A 151 12.11 1.26 -19.69
CA TYR A 151 11.67 -0.12 -19.42
C TYR A 151 10.30 -0.23 -18.77
N ILE A 152 9.81 0.83 -18.13
CA ILE A 152 8.58 0.82 -17.33
C ILE A 152 7.56 1.78 -17.95
N SER A 153 6.38 1.25 -18.29
CA SER A 153 5.25 2.04 -18.77
C SER A 153 4.32 2.38 -17.61
N GLN A 154 4.26 3.66 -17.22
CA GLN A 154 3.44 4.12 -16.09
C GLN A 154 2.87 5.55 -16.25
N GLY A 155 2.91 6.14 -17.47
CA GLY A 155 2.40 7.48 -17.73
C GLY A 155 3.33 8.60 -17.24
N GLN A 156 4.63 8.43 -17.40
CA GLN A 156 5.69 9.34 -16.93
C GLN A 156 5.53 10.77 -17.42
N GLU A 157 5.10 10.98 -18.68
CA GLU A 157 4.87 12.31 -19.26
C GLU A 157 3.89 13.13 -18.42
N PHE A 158 2.77 12.50 -18.03
CA PHE A 158 1.77 13.14 -17.17
C PHE A 158 2.32 13.51 -15.79
N PHE A 159 3.19 12.67 -15.21
CA PHE A 159 3.79 12.95 -13.89
C PHE A 159 4.74 14.15 -13.94
N GLN A 160 5.47 14.31 -15.06
CA GLN A 160 6.35 15.44 -15.28
C GLN A 160 5.56 16.74 -15.48
N GLU A 161 4.46 16.71 -16.24
CA GLU A 161 3.57 17.86 -16.42
C GLU A 161 2.98 18.37 -15.10
N VAL A 162 2.59 17.44 -14.22
CA VAL A 162 2.03 17.77 -12.90
C VAL A 162 3.10 18.19 -11.88
N GLY A 163 4.41 18.03 -12.20
CA GLY A 163 5.52 18.39 -11.32
C GLY A 163 5.57 17.56 -10.03
N ARG A 164 5.12 16.29 -10.06
CA ARG A 164 5.11 15.38 -8.93
C ARG A 164 6.23 14.37 -9.01
N LEU A 165 6.76 13.99 -7.83
CA LEU A 165 7.65 12.85 -7.73
C LEU A 165 6.90 11.58 -8.08
N TYR A 166 7.60 10.59 -8.64
CA TYR A 166 7.06 9.26 -8.89
C TYR A 166 8.12 8.19 -8.63
N GLY A 167 7.66 7.05 -8.12
CA GLY A 167 8.48 5.85 -7.97
C GLY A 167 8.18 4.84 -9.07
N ILE A 168 8.55 3.59 -8.88
CA ILE A 168 8.23 2.49 -9.78
C ILE A 168 6.82 1.96 -9.44
N GLY A 169 5.82 2.30 -10.25
CA GLY A 169 4.41 2.01 -9.97
C GLY A 169 3.80 2.84 -8.84
N ALA A 170 4.57 3.74 -8.25
CA ALA A 170 4.14 4.59 -7.15
C ALA A 170 4.01 6.03 -7.63
N ALA A 171 2.81 6.41 -8.04
CA ALA A 171 2.51 7.74 -8.52
C ALA A 171 1.10 8.19 -8.14
N LEU A 172 0.92 9.49 -7.93
CA LEU A 172 -0.34 10.17 -7.71
C LEU A 172 -1.24 9.52 -6.63
N ASP A 173 -2.54 9.70 -6.74
CA ASP A 173 -3.52 9.29 -5.74
C ASP A 173 -3.54 7.79 -5.40
N PRO A 174 -3.39 6.85 -6.35
CA PRO A 174 -3.30 5.44 -6.00
C PRO A 174 -2.13 5.10 -5.08
N ALA A 175 -0.99 5.78 -5.23
CA ALA A 175 0.14 5.64 -4.32
C ALA A 175 -0.14 6.30 -2.97
N GLY A 176 -0.76 7.50 -2.98
CA GLY A 176 -1.12 8.23 -1.77
C GLY A 176 -2.05 7.46 -0.85
N VAL A 177 -3.06 6.79 -1.39
CA VAL A 177 -3.95 5.92 -0.60
C VAL A 177 -3.17 4.78 0.07
N ARG A 178 -2.23 4.16 -0.65
CA ARG A 178 -1.39 3.07 -0.11
C ARG A 178 -0.46 3.58 0.98
N PHE A 179 0.19 4.72 0.77
CA PHE A 179 1.00 5.38 1.80
C PHE A 179 0.16 5.72 3.03
N SER A 180 -1.05 6.25 2.85
CA SER A 180 -1.98 6.57 3.94
C SER A 180 -2.32 5.35 4.79
N ILE A 181 -2.65 4.23 4.13
CA ILE A 181 -2.94 2.96 4.82
C ILE A 181 -1.72 2.49 5.62
N VAL A 182 -0.52 2.55 5.02
CA VAL A 182 0.70 2.11 5.71
C VAL A 182 1.07 3.02 6.87
N LEU A 183 0.87 4.34 6.77
CA LEU A 183 1.04 5.26 7.89
C LEU A 183 0.14 4.89 9.08
N LEU A 184 -1.14 4.59 8.83
CA LEU A 184 -2.08 4.12 9.86
C LEU A 184 -1.62 2.80 10.49
N LEU A 185 -1.20 1.85 9.67
CA LEU A 185 -0.74 0.54 10.12
C LEU A 185 0.57 0.64 10.93
N ILE A 186 1.49 1.55 10.59
CA ILE A 186 2.69 1.82 11.41
C ILE A 186 2.30 2.36 12.78
N VAL A 187 1.35 3.30 12.85
CA VAL A 187 0.85 3.82 14.13
C VAL A 187 0.18 2.72 14.94
N TYR A 188 -0.60 1.85 14.28
CA TYR A 188 -1.18 0.67 14.94
C TYR A 188 -0.09 -0.21 15.57
N LEU A 189 1.01 -0.53 14.86
CA LEU A 189 2.12 -1.30 15.43
C LEU A 189 2.77 -0.59 16.62
N LEU A 190 2.95 0.72 16.55
CA LEU A 190 3.53 1.52 17.64
C LEU A 190 2.63 1.54 18.89
N CYS A 191 1.30 1.47 18.69
CA CYS A 191 0.34 1.54 19.79
C CYS A 191 0.01 0.17 20.38
N GLU A 192 -0.06 -0.88 19.58
CA GLU A 192 -0.64 -2.18 19.98
C GLU A 192 0.40 -3.30 20.10
N ASP A 193 1.53 -3.24 19.36
CA ASP A 193 2.51 -4.32 19.39
C ASP A 193 3.55 -4.13 20.51
N GLU A 194 3.41 -4.96 21.55
CA GLU A 194 4.36 -5.00 22.68
C GLU A 194 5.79 -5.33 22.22
N GLY A 195 5.94 -6.20 21.21
CA GLY A 195 7.25 -6.56 20.68
C GLY A 195 7.95 -5.40 19.94
N VAL A 196 7.19 -4.43 19.42
CA VAL A 196 7.73 -3.19 18.86
C VAL A 196 8.08 -2.21 19.97
N LYS A 197 7.19 -2.06 20.98
CA LYS A 197 7.41 -1.17 22.12
C LYS A 197 8.63 -1.53 22.96
N GLN A 198 8.88 -2.81 23.18
CA GLN A 198 9.99 -3.28 24.01
C GLN A 198 11.37 -3.15 23.33
N VAL A 199 11.41 -3.17 22.00
CA VAL A 199 12.67 -3.17 21.24
C VAL A 199 12.91 -1.81 20.61
N ARG A 200 13.73 -0.99 21.24
CA ARG A 200 14.02 0.40 20.82
C ARG A 200 14.35 0.57 19.33
N TRP A 201 15.09 -0.36 18.75
CA TRP A 201 15.45 -0.27 17.35
C TRP A 201 14.23 -0.45 16.41
N LYS A 202 13.27 -1.31 16.77
CA LYS A 202 12.03 -1.50 15.99
C LYS A 202 11.16 -0.26 16.05
N THR A 203 11.01 0.32 17.24
CA THR A 203 10.30 1.60 17.41
C THR A 203 10.95 2.69 16.55
N PHE A 204 12.28 2.79 16.59
CA PHE A 204 12.99 3.75 15.76
C PHE A 204 12.79 3.51 14.26
N ALA A 205 12.85 2.25 13.80
CA ALA A 205 12.62 1.90 12.42
C ALA A 205 11.18 2.25 11.96
N CYS A 206 10.18 2.02 12.81
CA CYS A 206 8.79 2.41 12.54
C CYS A 206 8.64 3.93 12.45
N LEU A 207 9.23 4.69 13.38
CA LEU A 207 9.21 6.15 13.36
C LEU A 207 9.96 6.72 12.15
N PHE A 208 11.10 6.15 11.79
CA PHE A 208 11.83 6.52 10.59
C PHE A 208 11.00 6.28 9.34
N ALA A 209 10.40 5.09 9.20
CA ALA A 209 9.54 4.76 8.08
C ALA A 209 8.32 5.71 8.01
N PHE A 210 7.69 5.98 9.15
CA PHE A 210 6.58 6.93 9.25
C PHE A 210 6.99 8.32 8.74
N PHE A 211 8.12 8.84 9.21
CA PHE A 211 8.62 10.15 8.81
C PHE A 211 8.94 10.23 7.31
N VAL A 212 9.67 9.23 6.78
CA VAL A 212 10.04 9.18 5.36
C VAL A 212 8.79 9.14 4.48
N ILE A 213 7.82 8.28 4.80
CA ILE A 213 6.57 8.16 4.04
C ILE A 213 5.72 9.44 4.17
N ALA A 214 5.64 10.04 5.35
CA ALA A 214 4.88 11.26 5.56
C ALA A 214 5.43 12.44 4.74
N VAL A 215 6.76 12.61 4.68
CA VAL A 215 7.39 13.71 3.95
C VAL A 215 7.44 13.43 2.44
N ILE A 216 8.11 12.36 2.04
CA ILE A 216 8.36 12.08 0.63
C ILE A 216 7.11 11.54 -0.06
N GLY A 217 6.31 10.71 0.64
CA GLY A 217 5.03 10.23 0.12
C GLY A 217 4.06 11.38 -0.18
N ASN A 218 4.08 12.47 0.60
CA ASN A 218 3.29 13.66 0.31
C ASN A 218 3.79 14.42 -0.94
N MET A 219 5.09 14.37 -1.25
CA MET A 219 5.64 14.90 -2.51
C MET A 219 5.21 14.07 -3.73
N ILE A 220 4.96 12.77 -3.55
CA ILE A 220 4.41 11.88 -4.59
C ILE A 220 2.91 12.12 -4.74
N SER A 221 2.17 12.14 -3.62
CA SER A 221 0.73 12.36 -3.61
C SER A 221 0.26 13.08 -2.35
N ARG A 222 -0.55 14.14 -2.53
CA ARG A 222 -1.18 14.90 -1.44
C ARG A 222 -2.13 14.02 -0.59
N THR A 223 -2.70 12.98 -1.17
CA THR A 223 -3.57 12.04 -0.45
C THR A 223 -2.85 11.38 0.73
N THR A 224 -1.51 11.30 0.72
CA THR A 224 -0.70 10.82 1.84
C THR A 224 -0.91 11.63 3.11
N SER A 225 -1.19 12.94 3.01
CA SER A 225 -1.45 13.80 4.17
C SER A 225 -2.72 13.40 4.94
N VAL A 226 -3.70 12.82 4.27
CA VAL A 226 -4.91 12.28 4.93
C VAL A 226 -4.53 11.14 5.86
N GLY A 227 -3.68 10.21 5.40
CA GLY A 227 -3.17 9.12 6.23
C GLY A 227 -2.32 9.61 7.40
N LEU A 228 -1.50 10.64 7.18
CA LEU A 228 -0.72 11.29 8.23
C LEU A 228 -1.65 11.88 9.31
N PHE A 229 -2.67 12.64 8.91
CA PHE A 229 -3.64 13.22 9.80
C PHE A 229 -4.39 12.15 10.62
N LEU A 230 -4.96 11.15 9.95
CA LEU A 230 -5.67 10.06 10.60
C LEU A 230 -4.75 9.24 11.52
N GLY A 231 -3.48 9.03 11.12
CA GLY A 231 -2.48 8.36 11.95
C GLY A 231 -2.18 9.13 13.24
N ILE A 232 -2.05 10.45 13.17
CA ILE A 232 -1.85 11.31 14.35
C ILE A 232 -3.10 11.27 15.25
N VAL A 233 -4.30 11.37 14.68
CA VAL A 233 -5.56 11.28 15.44
C VAL A 233 -5.64 9.92 16.16
N TYR A 234 -5.33 8.82 15.45
CA TYR A 234 -5.32 7.48 16.05
C TYR A 234 -4.29 7.39 17.19
N LEU A 235 -3.07 7.91 17.01
CA LEU A 235 -2.03 7.95 18.04
C LEU A 235 -2.51 8.71 19.30
N ILE A 236 -3.12 9.86 19.11
CA ILE A 236 -3.66 10.69 20.19
C ILE A 236 -4.77 9.92 20.95
N CYS A 237 -5.70 9.31 20.23
CA CYS A 237 -6.80 8.57 20.84
C CYS A 237 -6.30 7.31 21.57
N SER A 238 -5.39 6.55 20.96
CA SER A 238 -4.87 5.29 21.50
C SER A 238 -4.00 5.48 22.74
N THR A 239 -3.16 6.52 22.77
CA THR A 239 -2.28 6.79 23.91
C THR A 239 -2.99 7.41 25.11
N GLY A 240 -4.30 7.66 25.01
CA GLY A 240 -5.08 8.26 26.09
C GLY A 240 -4.63 9.68 26.46
N ILE A 241 -3.86 10.32 25.58
CA ILE A 241 -3.29 11.65 25.75
C ILE A 241 -4.40 12.68 26.00
N PHE A 242 -5.62 12.44 25.51
CA PHE A 242 -6.79 13.26 25.89
C PHE A 242 -6.99 13.38 27.40
N ARG A 243 -6.69 12.33 28.17
CA ARG A 243 -6.72 12.38 29.64
C ARG A 243 -5.61 13.26 30.23
N LEU A 244 -4.51 13.44 29.50
CA LEU A 244 -3.37 14.27 29.90
C LEU A 244 -3.51 15.72 29.41
N VAL A 245 -4.22 15.97 28.31
CA VAL A 245 -4.52 17.31 27.78
C VAL A 245 -5.31 18.13 28.80
N ILE A 246 -6.24 17.51 29.56
CA ILE A 246 -6.98 18.16 30.64
C ILE A 246 -6.05 18.69 31.76
N LYS A 247 -4.82 18.14 31.87
CA LYS A 247 -3.80 18.63 32.84
C LYS A 247 -2.90 19.77 32.32
N GLY A 248 -3.19 20.35 31.17
CA GLY A 248 -2.52 21.57 30.66
C GLY A 248 -1.06 21.44 30.22
N ARG A 249 -0.41 20.30 30.46
CA ARG A 249 1.04 20.12 30.27
C ARG A 249 1.46 19.87 28.82
N TYR A 250 0.53 19.42 27.96
CA TYR A 250 0.81 18.99 26.60
C TYR A 250 0.19 19.86 25.51
N ILE A 251 -0.52 20.93 25.86
CA ILE A 251 -1.14 21.87 24.90
C ILE A 251 -0.09 22.43 23.93
N ARG A 252 1.13 22.73 24.42
CA ARG A 252 2.22 23.24 23.57
C ARG A 252 2.70 22.20 22.54
N LEU A 253 2.77 20.93 22.92
CA LEU A 253 3.20 19.85 22.00
C LEU A 253 2.17 19.66 20.88
N TYR A 254 0.88 19.76 21.19
CA TYR A 254 -0.20 19.64 20.21
C TYR A 254 -0.31 20.86 19.31
N SER A 255 -0.07 22.07 19.82
CA SER A 255 -0.01 23.25 18.96
C SER A 255 1.17 23.21 18.00
N ILE A 256 2.30 22.66 18.41
CA ILE A 256 3.47 22.45 17.53
C ILE A 256 3.19 21.38 16.47
N LEU A 257 2.63 20.23 16.86
CA LEU A 257 2.25 19.16 15.94
C LEU A 257 1.15 19.61 14.97
N GLY A 258 0.14 20.32 15.45
CA GLY A 258 -0.93 20.91 14.63
C GLY A 258 -0.41 22.00 13.68
N GLY A 259 0.52 22.84 14.16
CA GLY A 259 1.18 23.83 13.33
C GLY A 259 2.05 23.22 12.22
N MET A 260 2.80 22.16 12.55
CA MET A 260 3.55 21.40 11.52
C MET A 260 2.61 20.77 10.48
N LEU A 261 1.46 20.27 10.91
CA LEU A 261 0.49 19.68 9.99
C LEU A 261 -0.05 20.70 8.98
N ILE A 262 -0.34 21.92 9.44
CA ILE A 262 -0.83 23.02 8.58
C ILE A 262 0.25 23.45 7.58
N VAL A 263 1.50 23.56 8.01
CA VAL A 263 2.63 23.92 7.13
C VAL A 263 2.89 22.87 6.07
N PHE A 264 2.66 21.58 6.36
CA PHE A 264 2.82 20.49 5.40
C PHE A 264 1.64 20.33 4.42
N THR A 265 0.48 20.92 4.72
CA THR A 265 -0.72 20.85 3.85
C THR A 265 -0.87 22.05 2.91
N MET A 266 -0.12 23.13 3.14
CA MET A 266 0.03 24.28 2.22
C MET A 266 1.14 24.04 1.20
#